data_717c6fbb4352dbe63100a176809513d3
#
_entry.id   717c6fbb4352dbe63100a176809513d3
#
_cell.length_a   1.000
_cell.length_b   1.000
_cell.length_c   1.000
_cell.angle_alpha   90.00
_cell.angle_beta   90.00
_cell.angle_gamma   90.00
#
_symmetry.space_group_name_H-M   'P 1'
#
loop_
_entity.id
_entity.type
_entity.pdbx_description
1 polymer ?
#
loop_
_entity_poly.entity_id
_entity_poly.type
_entity_poly.pdbx_seq_one_letter_code
_entity_poly.pdbx_strand_id
1 'polypeptide(L)'
;MAQEINNNEIDIRKICRDVLAHWWWFVVGVVLCCGLGVLYMVGTTPRLTTQGAIMLRQKGDESLTGQLESLSMLGLGNNGAAGDEVVVLRSRDLMHQALDALDLWNTYYVKDGMRWIGEYPAHTFTVEPVEITEKARKRGSYKVNINVLGNGYKIKVKQGKLHRSITKVADLKEPIETCVGTLRITQNRPIQEDRTEYRTVCTPKPAGVDQYRAAVNIALEKKESNIINLTTTSDIPGRDVALLNKLIEQYNLNTIVDKNIIATNTAAFIEERLSIISRELSDAEDAVAAYKTKNNLTDLSEEAKIFLQANSDEQKELADVETQLNLVNYIEDFLTDDTKRFSLIPANIGITDASLTSFIGEYNTLLLQRM
;
A
#
# COMPACT_ATOMS: atom_id res chain seq x y z
N MET A 1 64.96 40.47 36.38
CA MET A 1 64.01 39.96 35.39
C MET A 1 62.93 39.19 36.14
N ALA A 2 61.85 39.87 36.49
CA ALA A 2 60.66 39.26 37.10
C ALA A 2 59.61 39.07 36.01
N GLN A 3 59.25 37.84 35.72
CA GLN A 3 58.14 37.48 34.81
C GLN A 3 56.82 37.93 35.47
N GLU A 4 56.14 38.87 34.82
CA GLU A 4 54.76 39.18 35.09
C GLU A 4 53.93 37.94 34.72
N ILE A 5 53.43 37.24 35.72
CA ILE A 5 52.41 36.23 35.58
C ILE A 5 51.08 36.98 35.29
N ASN A 6 50.66 36.97 34.07
CA ASN A 6 49.39 37.56 33.62
C ASN A 6 48.27 36.64 34.16
N ASN A 7 47.82 36.90 35.39
CA ASN A 7 46.63 36.25 35.98
C ASN A 7 45.39 36.86 35.29
N ASN A 8 44.93 36.23 34.25
CA ASN A 8 43.61 36.45 33.68
C ASN A 8 42.55 35.89 34.65
N GLU A 9 42.50 36.42 35.87
CA GLU A 9 41.34 36.19 36.75
C GLU A 9 40.16 36.98 36.15
N ILE A 10 39.19 36.21 35.63
CA ILE A 10 37.92 36.77 35.15
C ILE A 10 37.23 37.40 36.34
N ASP A 11 37.30 38.71 36.45
CA ASP A 11 36.68 39.48 37.53
C ASP A 11 35.13 39.50 37.33
N ILE A 12 34.47 38.50 37.89
CA ILE A 12 33.02 38.28 37.77
C ILE A 12 32.22 39.52 38.22
N ARG A 13 32.75 40.30 39.20
CA ARG A 13 32.11 41.54 39.65
C ARG A 13 32.12 42.61 38.60
N LYS A 14 33.18 42.69 37.79
CA LYS A 14 33.32 43.64 36.70
C LYS A 14 32.36 43.31 35.56
N ILE A 15 32.30 42.03 35.20
CA ILE A 15 31.36 41.52 34.20
C ILE A 15 29.90 41.76 34.62
N CYS A 16 29.54 41.45 35.88
CA CYS A 16 28.19 41.71 36.37
C CYS A 16 27.81 43.16 36.32
N ARG A 17 28.74 44.08 36.65
CA ARG A 17 28.49 45.53 36.58
C ARG A 17 28.33 46.03 35.15
N ASP A 18 29.13 45.54 34.22
CA ASP A 18 29.07 45.90 32.80
C ASP A 18 27.78 45.37 32.14
N VAL A 19 27.33 44.13 32.52
CA VAL A 19 26.04 43.56 32.10
C VAL A 19 24.88 44.40 32.68
N LEU A 20 24.92 44.78 33.95
CA LEU A 20 23.91 45.65 34.56
C LEU A 20 23.89 47.06 33.95
N ALA A 21 25.02 47.60 33.57
CA ALA A 21 25.10 48.91 32.92
C ALA A 21 24.51 48.90 31.48
N HIS A 22 24.56 47.73 30.81
CA HIS A 22 24.07 47.55 29.44
C HIS A 22 22.79 46.68 29.36
N TRP A 23 22.01 46.57 30.47
CA TRP A 23 20.81 45.74 30.50
C TRP A 23 19.78 46.05 29.41
N TRP A 24 19.77 47.29 28.92
CA TRP A 24 18.94 47.74 27.80
C TRP A 24 19.17 46.93 26.53
N TRP A 25 20.43 46.55 26.23
CA TRP A 25 20.78 45.71 25.07
C TRP A 25 20.16 44.30 25.18
N PHE A 26 20.06 43.74 26.39
CA PHE A 26 19.38 42.50 26.62
C PHE A 26 17.89 42.61 26.31
N VAL A 27 17.25 43.67 26.76
CA VAL A 27 15.84 43.93 26.49
C VAL A 27 15.59 44.07 24.98
N VAL A 28 16.44 44.85 24.27
CA VAL A 28 16.34 44.96 22.81
C VAL A 28 16.56 43.61 22.13
N GLY A 29 17.54 42.84 22.58
CA GLY A 29 17.78 41.46 22.07
C GLY A 29 16.59 40.53 22.26
N VAL A 30 16.00 40.54 23.44
CA VAL A 30 14.80 39.74 23.75
C VAL A 30 13.60 40.16 22.90
N VAL A 31 13.35 41.46 22.79
CA VAL A 31 12.24 41.97 21.96
C VAL A 31 12.44 41.60 20.47
N LEU A 32 13.67 41.72 19.98
CA LEU A 32 13.99 41.33 18.61
C LEU A 32 13.84 39.83 18.36
N CYS A 33 14.33 38.98 19.28
CA CYS A 33 14.14 37.52 19.22
C CYS A 33 12.67 37.13 19.30
N CYS A 34 11.91 37.73 20.22
CA CYS A 34 10.47 37.47 20.33
C CYS A 34 9.73 37.94 19.05
N GLY A 35 10.08 39.10 18.51
CA GLY A 35 9.51 39.61 17.27
C GLY A 35 9.79 38.68 16.07
N LEU A 36 11.04 38.21 15.92
CA LEU A 36 11.39 37.21 14.91
C LEU A 36 10.67 35.87 15.14
N GLY A 37 10.54 35.42 16.38
CA GLY A 37 9.80 34.19 16.74
C GLY A 37 8.32 34.29 16.37
N VAL A 38 7.68 35.41 16.65
CA VAL A 38 6.27 35.66 16.28
C VAL A 38 6.14 35.70 14.75
N LEU A 39 7.05 36.41 14.06
CA LEU A 39 7.04 36.48 12.60
C LEU A 39 7.21 35.09 11.96
N TYR A 40 8.10 34.27 12.49
CA TYR A 40 8.26 32.88 12.08
C TYR A 40 6.99 32.04 12.33
N MET A 41 6.39 32.16 13.51
CA MET A 41 5.17 31.43 13.90
C MET A 41 3.97 31.83 13.04
N VAL A 42 3.85 33.12 12.67
CA VAL A 42 2.81 33.62 11.77
C VAL A 42 3.01 33.16 10.32
N GLY A 43 4.26 32.97 9.88
CA GLY A 43 4.59 32.56 8.50
C GLY A 43 4.54 31.07 8.25
N THR A 44 4.64 30.23 9.30
CA THR A 44 4.68 28.76 9.15
C THR A 44 3.31 28.13 9.35
N THR A 45 2.96 27.17 8.47
CA THR A 45 1.77 26.33 8.64
C THR A 45 2.05 25.20 9.65
N PRO A 46 1.19 24.98 10.64
CA PRO A 46 1.36 23.86 11.56
C PRO A 46 1.24 22.54 10.80
N ARG A 47 2.15 21.62 11.06
CA ARG A 47 2.07 20.26 10.56
C ARG A 47 1.41 19.39 11.61
N LEU A 48 0.38 18.66 11.22
CA LEU A 48 -0.37 17.78 12.09
C LEU A 48 -0.06 16.33 11.72
N THR A 49 0.08 15.49 12.73
CA THR A 49 0.28 14.05 12.54
C THR A 49 -1.06 13.35 12.64
N THR A 50 -1.41 12.65 11.57
CA THR A 50 -2.60 11.81 11.49
C THR A 50 -2.18 10.37 11.71
N GLN A 51 -2.93 9.65 12.53
CA GLN A 51 -2.67 8.24 12.87
C GLN A 51 -3.91 7.40 12.58
N GLY A 52 -3.68 6.22 12.05
CA GLY A 52 -4.66 5.16 11.89
C GLY A 52 -4.05 3.84 12.36
N ALA A 53 -4.87 2.90 12.81
CA ALA A 53 -4.42 1.58 13.19
C ALA A 53 -5.31 0.51 12.56
N ILE A 54 -4.71 -0.57 12.11
CA ILE A 54 -5.38 -1.76 11.61
C ILE A 54 -5.02 -2.91 12.53
N MET A 55 -6.03 -3.61 13.00
CA MET A 55 -5.84 -4.86 13.74
C MET A 55 -6.01 -6.03 12.79
N LEU A 56 -4.95 -6.80 12.62
CA LEU A 56 -5.00 -8.06 11.89
C LEU A 56 -5.64 -9.11 12.80
N ARG A 57 -6.83 -9.56 12.42
CA ARG A 57 -7.50 -10.62 13.14
C ARG A 57 -6.86 -11.96 12.77
N GLN A 58 -5.98 -12.48 13.63
CA GLN A 58 -5.60 -13.88 13.56
C GLN A 58 -6.85 -14.73 13.79
N LYS A 59 -7.15 -15.57 12.83
CA LYS A 59 -8.26 -16.53 12.92
C LYS A 59 -7.79 -17.69 13.80
N GLY A 60 -7.76 -17.47 15.09
CA GLY A 60 -7.34 -18.46 16.07
C GLY A 60 -8.05 -18.22 17.38
N ASP A 61 -9.34 -18.54 17.40
CA ASP A 61 -10.06 -18.98 18.58
C ASP A 61 -11.51 -19.27 18.18
N GLU A 62 -11.82 -20.51 18.07
CA GLU A 62 -13.03 -21.19 18.48
C GLU A 62 -13.24 -22.48 17.66
N SER A 63 -13.07 -23.60 18.33
CA SER A 63 -13.68 -24.94 18.21
C SER A 63 -13.99 -25.64 16.86
N LEU A 64 -13.82 -25.03 15.72
CA LEU A 64 -13.77 -25.68 14.39
C LEU A 64 -12.32 -25.87 13.89
N THR A 65 -11.36 -25.53 14.73
CA THR A 65 -9.95 -25.29 14.35
C THR A 65 -9.14 -26.57 14.19
N GLY A 66 -9.54 -27.69 14.71
CA GLY A 66 -8.81 -28.96 14.51
C GLY A 66 -8.81 -29.43 13.05
N GLN A 67 -9.89 -29.18 12.31
CA GLN A 67 -9.96 -29.47 10.87
C GLN A 67 -9.45 -28.30 10.00
N LEU A 68 -9.53 -27.04 10.50
CA LEU A 68 -8.99 -25.88 9.79
C LEU A 68 -7.48 -25.70 10.03
N GLU A 69 -6.93 -26.25 11.10
CA GLU A 69 -5.49 -26.23 11.39
C GLU A 69 -4.73 -27.16 10.44
N SER A 70 -5.36 -28.27 10.03
CA SER A 70 -4.86 -29.07 8.92
C SER A 70 -4.94 -28.31 7.58
N LEU A 71 -5.93 -27.44 7.37
CA LEU A 71 -6.02 -26.54 6.22
C LEU A 71 -5.01 -25.39 6.27
N SER A 72 -4.60 -24.94 7.45
CA SER A 72 -3.52 -23.94 7.60
C SER A 72 -2.14 -24.57 7.39
N MET A 73 -1.95 -25.83 7.74
CA MET A 73 -0.76 -26.61 7.37
C MET A 73 -0.66 -26.84 5.85
N LEU A 74 -1.79 -26.80 5.15
CA LEU A 74 -1.88 -26.88 3.69
C LEU A 74 -1.75 -25.50 2.99
N GLY A 75 -1.27 -24.48 3.70
CA GLY A 75 -0.99 -23.15 3.12
C GLY A 75 -2.23 -22.26 2.88
N LEU A 76 -3.44 -22.70 3.24
CA LEU A 76 -4.68 -21.90 3.15
C LEU A 76 -4.91 -21.02 4.39
N GLY A 77 -4.12 -21.22 5.45
CA GLY A 77 -4.06 -20.33 6.58
C GLY A 77 -2.88 -19.39 6.36
N ASN A 78 -3.13 -18.20 5.84
CA ASN A 78 -2.10 -17.18 5.75
C ASN A 78 -1.71 -16.76 7.17
N ASN A 79 -0.78 -17.49 7.79
CA ASN A 79 0.03 -17.02 8.90
C ASN A 79 1.14 -16.12 8.35
N GLY A 80 0.82 -15.31 7.34
CA GLY A 80 1.68 -14.22 6.94
C GLY A 80 2.02 -13.45 8.21
N ALA A 81 3.27 -13.47 8.62
CA ALA A 81 3.68 -12.68 9.76
C ALA A 81 3.16 -11.27 9.54
N ALA A 82 2.62 -10.63 10.58
CA ALA A 82 2.09 -9.26 10.46
C ALA A 82 3.08 -8.29 9.78
N GLY A 83 4.36 -8.71 9.69
CA GLY A 83 5.40 -8.08 8.90
C GLY A 83 5.16 -8.09 7.40
N ASP A 84 4.63 -9.18 6.84
CA ASP A 84 4.37 -9.31 5.40
C ASP A 84 3.23 -8.39 4.99
N GLU A 85 2.21 -8.25 5.83
CA GLU A 85 1.10 -7.33 5.60
C GLU A 85 1.55 -5.85 5.61
N VAL A 86 2.58 -5.52 6.39
CA VAL A 86 3.22 -4.19 6.33
C VAL A 86 3.87 -3.95 4.96
N VAL A 87 4.46 -4.97 4.35
CA VAL A 87 5.06 -4.87 3.01
C VAL A 87 3.98 -4.66 1.96
N VAL A 88 2.88 -5.41 2.03
CA VAL A 88 1.72 -5.26 1.15
C VAL A 88 1.12 -3.85 1.26
N LEU A 89 0.89 -3.35 2.49
CA LEU A 89 0.39 -2.00 2.74
C LEU A 89 1.33 -0.91 2.22
N ARG A 90 2.63 -1.17 2.14
CA ARG A 90 3.65 -0.27 1.57
C ARG A 90 3.81 -0.42 0.06
N SER A 91 3.07 -1.30 -0.59
CA SER A 91 3.20 -1.54 -2.03
C SER A 91 2.92 -0.27 -2.84
N ARG A 92 3.54 -0.17 -4.02
CA ARG A 92 3.31 0.96 -4.95
C ARG A 92 1.91 0.90 -5.52
N ASP A 93 1.44 -0.29 -5.80
CA ASP A 93 0.14 -0.50 -6.44
C ASP A 93 -1.00 -0.09 -5.52
N LEU A 94 -0.98 -0.53 -4.27
CA LEU A 94 -1.99 -0.15 -3.29
C LEU A 94 -2.03 1.37 -3.06
N MET A 95 -0.85 2.02 -2.97
CA MET A 95 -0.77 3.46 -2.87
C MET A 95 -1.31 4.14 -4.13
N HIS A 96 -1.02 3.61 -5.32
CA HIS A 96 -1.53 4.15 -6.58
C HIS A 96 -3.06 4.06 -6.64
N GLN A 97 -3.64 2.91 -6.28
CA GLN A 97 -5.09 2.71 -6.22
C GLN A 97 -5.76 3.70 -5.26
N ALA A 98 -5.18 3.92 -4.07
CA ALA A 98 -5.72 4.87 -3.09
C ALA A 98 -5.66 6.31 -3.60
N LEU A 99 -4.56 6.70 -4.25
CA LEU A 99 -4.39 8.05 -4.81
C LEU A 99 -5.30 8.30 -6.01
N ASP A 100 -5.48 7.30 -6.89
CA ASP A 100 -6.42 7.38 -8.02
C ASP A 100 -7.87 7.51 -7.54
N ALA A 101 -8.25 6.72 -6.54
CA ALA A 101 -9.61 6.75 -6.00
C ALA A 101 -9.99 8.08 -5.34
N LEU A 102 -9.00 8.81 -4.82
CA LEU A 102 -9.19 10.12 -4.17
C LEU A 102 -8.78 11.31 -5.05
N ASP A 103 -8.26 11.05 -6.27
CA ASP A 103 -7.68 12.06 -7.17
C ASP A 103 -6.66 12.99 -6.48
N LEU A 104 -5.74 12.42 -5.70
CA LEU A 104 -4.75 13.17 -4.92
C LEU A 104 -3.48 13.52 -5.71
N TRP A 105 -3.53 13.52 -7.03
CA TRP A 105 -2.40 13.90 -7.90
C TRP A 105 -2.09 15.39 -7.84
N ASN A 106 -3.11 16.19 -7.50
CA ASN A 106 -3.02 17.62 -7.35
C ASN A 106 -3.25 18.02 -5.90
N THR A 107 -2.40 18.91 -5.37
CA THR A 107 -2.61 19.47 -4.04
C THR A 107 -2.94 20.95 -4.18
N TYR A 108 -4.02 21.37 -3.58
CA TYR A 108 -4.57 22.72 -3.71
C TYR A 108 -4.34 23.52 -2.42
N TYR A 109 -3.94 24.77 -2.60
CA TYR A 109 -3.69 25.70 -1.50
C TYR A 109 -4.32 27.05 -1.80
N VAL A 110 -4.81 27.70 -0.77
CA VAL A 110 -5.23 29.09 -0.78
C VAL A 110 -4.32 29.89 0.15
N LYS A 111 -4.01 31.11 -0.24
CA LYS A 111 -3.24 32.02 0.60
C LYS A 111 -4.18 32.77 1.55
N ASP A 112 -3.92 32.65 2.83
CA ASP A 112 -4.62 33.37 3.90
C ASP A 112 -3.59 34.20 4.68
N GLY A 113 -3.60 35.49 4.44
CA GLY A 113 -2.56 36.40 4.96
C GLY A 113 -1.16 36.01 4.47
N MET A 114 -0.30 35.58 5.41
CA MET A 114 1.08 35.13 5.10
C MET A 114 1.21 33.62 4.93
N ARG A 115 0.15 32.83 5.19
CA ARG A 115 0.18 31.36 5.16
C ARG A 115 -0.48 30.80 3.92
N TRP A 116 -0.02 29.60 3.53
CA TRP A 116 -0.70 28.77 2.55
C TRP A 116 -1.49 27.68 3.27
N ILE A 117 -2.81 27.69 3.13
CA ILE A 117 -3.71 26.70 3.74
C ILE A 117 -4.12 25.73 2.64
N GLY A 118 -4.01 24.44 2.92
CA GLY A 118 -4.45 23.39 1.99
C GLY A 118 -5.97 23.28 1.91
N GLU A 119 -6.51 23.19 0.71
CA GLU A 119 -7.92 22.99 0.45
C GLU A 119 -8.19 21.50 0.20
N TYR A 120 -8.99 20.88 1.06
CA TYR A 120 -9.47 19.49 0.91
C TYR A 120 -10.74 19.29 1.76
N PRO A 121 -11.75 18.52 1.28
CA PRO A 121 -11.84 17.82 0.00
C PRO A 121 -12.21 18.72 -1.16
N ALA A 122 -12.79 19.87 -0.90
CA ALA A 122 -13.25 20.78 -1.93
C ALA A 122 -12.27 21.94 -2.09
N HIS A 123 -11.91 22.22 -3.35
CA HIS A 123 -10.97 23.25 -3.74
C HIS A 123 -11.62 24.27 -4.66
N THR A 124 -11.09 25.50 -4.66
CA THR A 124 -11.66 26.61 -5.44
C THR A 124 -11.38 26.46 -6.93
N PHE A 125 -10.18 26.02 -7.29
CA PHE A 125 -9.80 25.81 -8.69
C PHE A 125 -9.33 24.39 -8.92
N THR A 126 -9.78 23.76 -10.00
CA THR A 126 -9.23 22.51 -10.53
C THR A 126 -8.26 22.83 -11.67
N VAL A 127 -7.12 22.18 -11.68
CA VAL A 127 -6.11 22.29 -12.76
C VAL A 127 -5.96 20.93 -13.40
N GLU A 128 -6.39 20.81 -14.64
CA GLU A 128 -6.29 19.59 -15.44
C GLU A 128 -5.30 19.79 -16.58
N PRO A 129 -4.32 18.92 -16.75
CA PRO A 129 -3.44 18.96 -17.91
C PRO A 129 -4.19 18.38 -19.13
N VAL A 130 -4.34 19.19 -20.19
CA VAL A 130 -4.86 18.74 -21.47
C VAL A 130 -3.75 18.06 -22.26
N GLU A 131 -2.60 18.71 -22.33
CA GLU A 131 -1.42 18.18 -22.99
C GLU A 131 -0.17 18.58 -22.19
N ILE A 132 0.67 17.60 -21.82
CA ILE A 132 1.92 17.86 -21.13
C ILE A 132 3.09 17.57 -22.05
N THR A 133 3.99 18.52 -22.19
CA THR A 133 5.21 18.35 -22.97
C THR A 133 6.08 17.23 -22.37
N GLU A 134 6.67 16.37 -23.20
CA GLU A 134 7.58 15.29 -22.77
C GLU A 134 8.69 15.79 -21.81
N LYS A 135 9.24 16.99 -22.08
CA LYS A 135 10.25 17.64 -21.25
C LYS A 135 9.72 17.98 -19.85
N ALA A 136 8.46 18.42 -19.77
CA ALA A 136 7.81 18.74 -18.50
C ALA A 136 7.49 17.47 -17.70
N ARG A 137 7.07 16.40 -18.36
CA ARG A 137 6.80 15.09 -17.73
C ARG A 137 8.06 14.52 -17.06
N LYS A 138 9.22 14.61 -17.74
CA LYS A 138 10.50 14.12 -17.19
C LYS A 138 11.03 14.97 -16.02
N ARG A 139 10.68 16.26 -15.93
CA ARG A 139 11.13 17.16 -14.86
C ARG A 139 10.37 17.01 -13.54
N GLY A 140 9.26 16.30 -13.52
CA GLY A 140 8.47 16.05 -12.32
C GLY A 140 7.47 17.15 -11.99
N SER A 141 7.23 17.39 -10.71
CA SER A 141 6.17 18.27 -10.20
C SER A 141 6.31 19.73 -10.66
N TYR A 142 5.19 20.37 -10.90
CA TYR A 142 5.10 21.80 -11.22
C TYR A 142 4.05 22.51 -10.35
N LYS A 143 4.21 23.82 -10.20
CA LYS A 143 3.33 24.66 -9.39
C LYS A 143 2.59 25.66 -10.29
N VAL A 144 1.29 25.69 -10.16
CA VAL A 144 0.43 26.66 -10.82
C VAL A 144 -0.08 27.63 -9.76
N ASN A 145 0.31 28.91 -9.85
CA ASN A 145 -0.22 29.96 -8.99
C ASN A 145 -1.23 30.77 -9.79
N ILE A 146 -2.42 30.92 -9.24
CA ILE A 146 -3.53 31.65 -9.81
C ILE A 146 -3.77 32.86 -8.92
N ASN A 147 -3.56 34.07 -9.48
CA ASN A 147 -3.86 35.30 -8.78
C ASN A 147 -5.08 35.92 -9.44
N VAL A 148 -6.11 36.16 -8.65
CA VAL A 148 -7.33 36.83 -9.08
C VAL A 148 -7.10 38.33 -9.11
N LEU A 149 -7.42 38.95 -10.25
CA LEU A 149 -7.37 40.37 -10.47
C LEU A 149 -8.78 40.88 -10.71
N GLY A 150 -9.06 42.15 -10.45
CA GLY A 150 -10.42 42.68 -10.66
C GLY A 150 -10.99 42.47 -12.06
N ASN A 151 -10.14 42.32 -13.10
CA ASN A 151 -10.54 42.12 -14.50
C ASN A 151 -9.98 40.81 -15.10
N GLY A 152 -9.84 39.72 -14.31
CA GLY A 152 -9.36 38.44 -14.81
C GLY A 152 -8.35 37.73 -13.90
N TYR A 153 -7.59 36.83 -14.48
CA TYR A 153 -6.70 35.95 -13.77
C TYR A 153 -5.26 36.10 -14.27
N LYS A 154 -4.32 36.09 -13.34
CA LYS A 154 -2.89 35.99 -13.63
C LYS A 154 -2.40 34.61 -13.23
N ILE A 155 -2.08 33.79 -14.21
CA ILE A 155 -1.63 32.44 -14.03
C ILE A 155 -0.12 32.39 -14.19
N LYS A 156 0.57 31.86 -13.18
CA LYS A 156 2.00 31.72 -13.13
C LYS A 156 2.35 30.26 -12.91
N VAL A 157 2.85 29.62 -13.95
CA VAL A 157 3.32 28.23 -13.88
C VAL A 157 4.82 28.19 -13.68
N LYS A 158 5.27 27.37 -12.74
CA LYS A 158 6.68 27.23 -12.40
C LYS A 158 7.04 25.75 -12.27
N GLN A 159 8.08 25.33 -12.99
CA GLN A 159 8.68 24.01 -12.86
C GLN A 159 10.20 24.14 -12.64
N GLY A 160 10.66 23.78 -11.43
CA GLY A 160 12.04 24.00 -11.02
C GLY A 160 12.42 25.49 -10.87
N LYS A 161 13.71 25.81 -11.01
CA LYS A 161 14.21 27.18 -10.80
C LYS A 161 14.10 28.08 -12.04
N LEU A 162 14.23 27.53 -13.24
CA LEU A 162 14.42 28.29 -14.49
C LEU A 162 13.18 28.29 -15.42
N HIS A 163 12.29 27.31 -15.30
CA HIS A 163 11.13 27.22 -16.20
C HIS A 163 9.91 27.83 -15.53
N ARG A 164 9.49 28.97 -16.08
CA ARG A 164 8.27 29.68 -15.65
C ARG A 164 7.57 30.31 -16.84
N SER A 165 6.26 30.32 -16.83
CA SER A 165 5.41 31.13 -17.71
C SER A 165 4.48 32.00 -16.87
N ILE A 166 4.12 33.15 -17.40
CA ILE A 166 3.16 34.07 -16.79
C ILE A 166 2.17 34.44 -17.89
N THR A 167 0.93 34.05 -17.75
CA THR A 167 -0.15 34.34 -18.68
C THR A 167 -1.24 35.09 -17.96
N LYS A 168 -1.78 36.12 -18.57
CA LYS A 168 -2.95 36.86 -18.09
C LYS A 168 -4.12 36.51 -18.99
N VAL A 169 -5.23 36.09 -18.40
CA VAL A 169 -6.46 35.73 -19.10
C VAL A 169 -7.65 36.44 -18.46
N ALA A 170 -8.60 36.84 -19.29
CA ALA A 170 -9.82 37.46 -18.80
C ALA A 170 -10.80 36.40 -18.26
N ASP A 171 -10.78 35.19 -18.83
CA ASP A 171 -11.68 34.08 -18.49
C ASP A 171 -10.89 32.76 -18.46
N LEU A 172 -11.38 31.77 -17.72
CA LEU A 172 -10.77 30.42 -17.59
C LEU A 172 -11.43 29.38 -18.51
N LYS A 173 -12.30 29.80 -19.45
CA LYS A 173 -13.03 28.86 -20.33
C LYS A 173 -12.14 28.15 -21.33
N GLU A 174 -11.08 28.79 -21.78
CA GLU A 174 -10.19 28.23 -22.80
C GLU A 174 -8.95 27.58 -22.16
N PRO A 175 -8.42 26.50 -22.78
CA PRO A 175 -7.14 25.93 -22.37
C PRO A 175 -6.01 26.96 -22.51
N ILE A 176 -5.12 26.97 -21.53
CA ILE A 176 -4.06 27.98 -21.41
C ILE A 176 -2.72 27.33 -21.73
N GLU A 177 -2.02 27.88 -22.71
CA GLU A 177 -0.67 27.45 -23.04
C GLU A 177 0.35 27.94 -21.99
N THR A 178 1.15 27.01 -21.51
CA THR A 178 2.14 27.29 -20.46
C THR A 178 3.48 26.60 -20.75
N CYS A 179 4.48 26.88 -19.93
CA CYS A 179 5.81 26.27 -20.08
C CYS A 179 5.83 24.74 -19.84
N VAL A 180 4.78 24.16 -19.30
CA VAL A 180 4.63 22.70 -19.07
C VAL A 180 3.73 22.03 -20.09
N GLY A 181 3.00 22.81 -20.88
CA GLY A 181 2.01 22.37 -21.86
C GLY A 181 0.71 23.12 -21.70
N THR A 182 -0.37 22.57 -22.24
CA THR A 182 -1.71 23.16 -22.20
C THR A 182 -2.46 22.71 -20.96
N LEU A 183 -2.92 23.65 -20.16
CA LEU A 183 -3.65 23.42 -18.93
C LEU A 183 -5.08 23.95 -19.05
N ARG A 184 -6.05 23.19 -18.57
CA ARG A 184 -7.43 23.65 -18.35
C ARG A 184 -7.60 23.95 -16.87
N ILE A 185 -8.09 25.16 -16.57
CA ILE A 185 -8.34 25.59 -15.19
C ILE A 185 -9.84 25.83 -15.08
N THR A 186 -10.48 25.16 -14.13
CA THR A 186 -11.91 25.30 -13.88
C THR A 186 -12.13 25.87 -12.49
N GLN A 187 -13.01 26.81 -12.37
CA GLN A 187 -13.42 27.37 -11.08
C GLN A 187 -14.62 26.58 -10.56
N ASN A 188 -14.47 25.95 -9.38
CA ASN A 188 -15.50 25.12 -8.76
C ASN A 188 -16.31 25.86 -7.70
N ARG A 189 -15.71 26.87 -7.06
CA ARG A 189 -16.32 27.63 -5.97
C ARG A 189 -16.19 29.14 -6.21
N PRO A 190 -17.09 29.93 -5.66
CA PRO A 190 -16.96 31.38 -5.69
C PRO A 190 -15.69 31.79 -4.93
N ILE A 191 -15.02 32.80 -5.45
CA ILE A 191 -13.81 33.37 -4.87
C ILE A 191 -14.22 34.19 -3.65
N GLN A 192 -13.54 33.99 -2.52
CA GLN A 192 -13.72 34.80 -1.31
C GLN A 192 -12.99 36.14 -1.50
N GLU A 193 -13.60 37.24 -1.13
CA GLU A 193 -13.08 38.60 -1.32
C GLU A 193 -11.68 38.82 -0.71
N ASP A 194 -11.40 38.14 0.42
CA ASP A 194 -10.11 38.22 1.12
C ASP A 194 -9.03 37.30 0.56
N ARG A 195 -9.37 36.41 -0.38
CA ARG A 195 -8.47 35.36 -0.88
C ARG A 195 -8.29 35.46 -2.39
N THR A 196 -7.19 36.11 -2.76
CA THR A 196 -6.89 36.41 -4.17
C THR A 196 -5.80 35.53 -4.78
N GLU A 197 -5.06 34.78 -3.96
CA GLU A 197 -3.94 33.95 -4.40
C GLU A 197 -4.19 32.47 -4.10
N TYR A 198 -4.15 31.66 -5.15
CA TYR A 198 -4.31 30.19 -5.09
C TYR A 198 -3.10 29.51 -5.69
N ARG A 199 -2.79 28.32 -5.20
CA ARG A 199 -1.67 27.51 -5.69
C ARG A 199 -2.09 26.07 -5.81
N THR A 200 -1.82 25.48 -6.96
CA THR A 200 -1.92 24.04 -7.19
C THR A 200 -0.54 23.45 -7.41
N VAL A 201 -0.23 22.39 -6.71
CA VAL A 201 0.97 21.60 -6.93
C VAL A 201 0.55 20.33 -7.65
N CYS A 202 0.93 20.23 -8.91
CA CYS A 202 0.63 19.08 -9.75
C CYS A 202 1.82 18.12 -9.74
N THR A 203 1.58 16.87 -9.40
CA THR A 203 2.63 15.85 -9.31
C THR A 203 2.33 14.72 -10.30
N PRO A 204 3.26 14.36 -11.20
CA PRO A 204 3.09 13.23 -12.09
C PRO A 204 2.87 11.93 -11.31
N LYS A 205 1.96 11.06 -11.80
CA LYS A 205 1.53 9.85 -11.12
C LYS A 205 2.68 9.02 -10.52
N PRO A 206 3.75 8.65 -11.27
CA PRO A 206 4.83 7.84 -10.69
C PRO A 206 5.56 8.52 -9.53
N ALA A 207 5.84 9.83 -9.65
CA ALA A 207 6.51 10.60 -8.62
C ALA A 207 5.59 10.84 -7.41
N GLY A 208 4.29 11.00 -7.64
CA GLY A 208 3.29 11.14 -6.59
C GLY A 208 3.22 9.91 -5.71
N VAL A 209 3.16 8.71 -6.30
CA VAL A 209 3.16 7.46 -5.55
C VAL A 209 4.37 7.37 -4.62
N ASP A 210 5.57 7.64 -5.14
CA ASP A 210 6.79 7.55 -4.33
C ASP A 210 6.83 8.61 -3.23
N GLN A 211 6.33 9.81 -3.51
CA GLN A 211 6.23 10.89 -2.52
C GLN A 211 5.29 10.51 -1.37
N TYR A 212 4.09 10.00 -1.67
CA TYR A 212 3.13 9.61 -0.64
C TYR A 212 3.59 8.37 0.12
N ARG A 213 4.21 7.39 -0.55
CA ARG A 213 4.82 6.23 0.13
C ARG A 213 5.91 6.63 1.12
N ALA A 214 6.71 7.63 0.78
CA ALA A 214 7.74 8.15 1.70
C ALA A 214 7.13 8.96 2.86
N ALA A 215 5.96 9.60 2.65
CA ALA A 215 5.29 10.41 3.66
C ALA A 215 4.47 9.57 4.66
N VAL A 216 3.96 8.41 4.23
CA VAL A 216 3.19 7.51 5.09
C VAL A 216 4.13 6.49 5.73
N ASN A 217 4.26 6.54 7.05
CA ASN A 217 4.98 5.54 7.81
C ASN A 217 4.02 4.44 8.26
N ILE A 218 4.30 3.20 7.88
CA ILE A 218 3.52 2.02 8.21
C ILE A 218 4.42 1.08 9.00
N ALA A 219 4.06 0.77 10.23
CA ALA A 219 4.88 -0.07 11.09
C ALA A 219 4.01 -0.88 12.06
N LEU A 220 4.50 -2.04 12.47
CA LEU A 220 3.92 -2.77 13.59
C LEU A 220 4.10 -1.96 14.88
N GLU A 221 3.10 -1.98 15.76
CA GLU A 221 3.19 -1.35 17.07
C GLU A 221 4.31 -1.98 17.92
N LYS A 222 4.43 -3.32 17.87
CA LYS A 222 5.52 -4.12 18.45
C LYS A 222 5.81 -5.29 17.51
N LYS A 223 7.01 -5.89 17.60
CA LYS A 223 7.41 -7.01 16.72
C LYS A 223 6.43 -8.19 16.71
N GLU A 224 5.74 -8.43 17.81
CA GLU A 224 4.80 -9.54 17.98
C GLU A 224 3.34 -9.05 18.01
N SER A 225 3.10 -7.80 17.65
CA SER A 225 1.75 -7.22 17.65
C SER A 225 1.06 -7.49 16.32
N ASN A 226 -0.24 -7.77 16.39
CA ASN A 226 -1.11 -7.83 15.21
C ASN A 226 -1.68 -6.46 14.85
N ILE A 227 -1.18 -5.38 15.45
CA ILE A 227 -1.62 -4.01 15.19
C ILE A 227 -0.58 -3.32 14.31
N ILE A 228 -1.04 -2.87 13.16
CA ILE A 228 -0.26 -2.07 12.23
C ILE A 228 -0.69 -0.62 12.37
N ASN A 229 0.26 0.25 12.72
CA ASN A 229 0.06 1.68 12.81
C ASN A 229 0.45 2.37 11.51
N LEU A 230 -0.44 3.20 11.00
CA LEU A 230 -0.22 4.06 9.85
C LEU A 230 -0.13 5.50 10.35
N THR A 231 0.95 6.18 10.05
CA THR A 231 1.14 7.59 10.46
C THR A 231 1.59 8.44 9.30
N THR A 232 1.05 9.63 9.18
CA THR A 232 1.49 10.62 8.21
C THR A 232 1.45 12.01 8.83
N THR A 233 2.34 12.90 8.39
CA THR A 233 2.45 14.25 8.91
C THR A 233 2.43 15.24 7.76
N SER A 234 1.41 16.09 7.71
CA SER A 234 1.30 17.12 6.69
C SER A 234 0.61 18.39 7.20
N ASP A 235 0.45 19.36 6.31
CA ASP A 235 -0.29 20.59 6.50
C ASP A 235 -1.78 20.49 6.14
N ILE A 236 -2.24 19.33 5.63
CA ILE A 236 -3.62 19.07 5.21
C ILE A 236 -4.17 17.81 5.90
N PRO A 237 -4.54 17.88 7.19
CA PRO A 237 -4.94 16.70 7.94
C PRO A 237 -6.18 16.00 7.39
N GLY A 238 -7.14 16.74 6.83
CA GLY A 238 -8.33 16.16 6.21
C GLY A 238 -8.02 15.24 5.03
N ARG A 239 -7.03 15.62 4.20
CA ARG A 239 -6.53 14.79 3.11
C ARG A 239 -5.83 13.53 3.64
N ASP A 240 -5.04 13.69 4.70
CA ASP A 240 -4.29 12.58 5.28
C ASP A 240 -5.22 11.53 5.91
N VAL A 241 -6.28 11.96 6.59
CA VAL A 241 -7.33 11.07 7.10
C VAL A 241 -7.99 10.31 5.95
N ALA A 242 -8.37 11.02 4.87
CA ALA A 242 -8.98 10.39 3.71
C ALA A 242 -8.02 9.38 3.04
N LEU A 243 -6.74 9.73 2.90
CA LEU A 243 -5.72 8.85 2.34
C LEU A 243 -5.54 7.58 3.15
N LEU A 244 -5.37 7.69 4.49
CA LEU A 244 -5.20 6.53 5.36
C LEU A 244 -6.44 5.62 5.32
N ASN A 245 -7.64 6.20 5.38
CA ASN A 245 -8.88 5.44 5.29
C ASN A 245 -9.02 4.73 3.94
N LYS A 246 -8.68 5.42 2.84
CA LYS A 246 -8.77 4.83 1.50
C LYS A 246 -7.72 3.74 1.28
N LEU A 247 -6.53 3.90 1.84
CA LEU A 247 -5.49 2.88 1.81
C LEU A 247 -5.95 1.60 2.53
N ILE A 248 -6.57 1.76 3.70
CA ILE A 248 -7.15 0.63 4.45
C ILE A 248 -8.29 -0.02 3.67
N GLU A 249 -9.17 0.77 3.08
CA GLU A 249 -10.28 0.28 2.26
C GLU A 249 -9.77 -0.53 1.06
N GLN A 250 -8.80 0.00 0.29
CA GLN A 250 -8.22 -0.69 -0.85
C GLN A 250 -7.50 -1.99 -0.45
N TYR A 251 -6.77 -1.96 0.66
CA TYR A 251 -6.16 -3.16 1.23
C TYR A 251 -7.22 -4.24 1.54
N ASN A 252 -8.31 -3.86 2.18
CA ASN A 252 -9.40 -4.81 2.50
C ASN A 252 -10.06 -5.36 1.22
N LEU A 253 -10.29 -4.50 0.22
CA LEU A 253 -10.86 -4.92 -1.06
C LEU A 253 -9.93 -5.89 -1.80
N ASN A 254 -8.65 -5.59 -1.90
CA ASN A 254 -7.66 -6.47 -2.53
C ASN A 254 -7.60 -7.81 -1.79
N THR A 255 -7.56 -7.80 -0.45
CA THR A 255 -7.57 -9.03 0.35
C THR A 255 -8.82 -9.89 0.10
N ILE A 256 -9.99 -9.27 -0.09
CA ILE A 256 -11.23 -10.00 -0.44
C ILE A 256 -11.12 -10.60 -1.84
N VAL A 257 -10.63 -9.83 -2.81
CA VAL A 257 -10.45 -10.30 -4.19
C VAL A 257 -9.48 -11.49 -4.23
N ASP A 258 -8.32 -11.39 -3.57
CA ASP A 258 -7.32 -12.44 -3.51
C ASP A 258 -7.89 -13.72 -2.87
N LYS A 259 -8.61 -13.59 -1.75
CA LYS A 259 -9.29 -14.74 -1.11
C LYS A 259 -10.35 -15.39 -2.02
N ASN A 260 -11.09 -14.60 -2.77
CA ASN A 260 -12.08 -15.10 -3.71
C ASN A 260 -11.41 -15.85 -4.87
N ILE A 261 -10.30 -15.34 -5.41
CA ILE A 261 -9.53 -16.01 -6.47
C ILE A 261 -9.02 -17.37 -5.95
N ILE A 262 -8.40 -17.38 -4.77
CA ILE A 262 -7.91 -18.63 -4.16
C ILE A 262 -9.07 -19.62 -3.95
N ALA A 263 -10.19 -19.17 -3.40
CA ALA A 263 -11.34 -20.03 -3.15
C ALA A 263 -11.92 -20.60 -4.46
N THR A 264 -12.03 -19.78 -5.50
CA THR A 264 -12.55 -20.22 -6.82
C THR A 264 -11.61 -21.24 -7.48
N ASN A 265 -10.31 -20.97 -7.46
CA ASN A 265 -9.31 -21.88 -8.02
C ASN A 265 -9.29 -23.21 -7.25
N THR A 266 -9.38 -23.14 -5.92
CA THR A 266 -9.46 -24.35 -5.07
C THR A 266 -10.72 -25.16 -5.35
N ALA A 267 -11.87 -24.51 -5.51
CA ALA A 267 -13.13 -25.19 -5.85
C ALA A 267 -13.04 -25.89 -7.20
N ALA A 268 -12.55 -25.19 -8.22
CA ALA A 268 -12.36 -25.76 -9.56
C ALA A 268 -11.40 -26.96 -9.54
N PHE A 269 -10.30 -26.86 -8.79
CA PHE A 269 -9.37 -27.97 -8.61
C PHE A 269 -10.03 -29.19 -7.92
N ILE A 270 -10.81 -28.94 -6.85
CA ILE A 270 -11.52 -30.02 -6.14
C ILE A 270 -12.53 -30.70 -7.07
N GLU A 271 -13.29 -29.94 -7.87
CA GLU A 271 -14.26 -30.49 -8.83
C GLU A 271 -13.57 -31.36 -9.89
N GLU A 272 -12.46 -30.89 -10.47
CA GLU A 272 -11.66 -31.66 -11.42
C GLU A 272 -11.16 -32.97 -10.80
N ARG A 273 -10.65 -32.87 -9.55
CA ARG A 273 -10.11 -34.01 -8.84
C ARG A 273 -11.17 -35.04 -8.49
N LEU A 274 -12.34 -34.57 -8.04
CA LEU A 274 -13.51 -35.44 -7.79
C LEU A 274 -13.93 -36.21 -9.04
N SER A 275 -13.93 -35.58 -10.21
CA SER A 275 -14.25 -36.22 -11.48
C SER A 275 -13.26 -37.34 -11.82
N ILE A 276 -11.97 -37.13 -11.58
CA ILE A 276 -10.93 -38.15 -11.83
C ILE A 276 -11.12 -39.31 -10.86
N ILE A 277 -11.20 -39.04 -9.56
CA ILE A 277 -11.37 -40.10 -8.55
C ILE A 277 -12.66 -40.91 -8.76
N SER A 278 -13.76 -40.23 -9.10
CA SER A 278 -15.03 -40.92 -9.39
C SER A 278 -14.91 -41.90 -10.57
N ARG A 279 -14.14 -41.53 -11.61
CA ARG A 279 -13.86 -42.39 -12.76
C ARG A 279 -13.00 -43.58 -12.36
N GLU A 280 -11.89 -43.32 -11.65
CA GLU A 280 -10.98 -44.36 -11.17
C GLU A 280 -11.71 -45.36 -10.25
N LEU A 281 -12.60 -44.87 -9.37
CA LEU A 281 -13.41 -45.69 -8.51
C LEU A 281 -14.38 -46.56 -9.32
N SER A 282 -15.07 -45.97 -10.33
CA SER A 282 -15.97 -46.71 -11.20
C SER A 282 -15.22 -47.81 -11.97
N ASP A 283 -14.06 -47.50 -12.52
CA ASP A 283 -13.22 -48.48 -13.25
C ASP A 283 -12.76 -49.61 -12.32
N ALA A 284 -12.40 -49.29 -11.08
CA ALA A 284 -12.01 -50.28 -10.08
C ALA A 284 -13.21 -51.18 -9.65
N GLU A 285 -14.40 -50.59 -9.45
CA GLU A 285 -15.62 -51.30 -9.11
C GLU A 285 -16.04 -52.27 -10.24
N ASP A 286 -15.96 -51.82 -11.51
CA ASP A 286 -16.22 -52.64 -12.69
C ASP A 286 -15.21 -53.78 -12.83
N ALA A 287 -13.93 -53.51 -12.57
CA ALA A 287 -12.89 -54.55 -12.56
C ALA A 287 -13.15 -55.61 -11.47
N VAL A 288 -13.53 -55.19 -10.27
CA VAL A 288 -13.91 -56.10 -9.17
C VAL A 288 -15.18 -56.92 -9.53
N ALA A 289 -16.18 -56.30 -10.12
CA ALA A 289 -17.41 -56.95 -10.56
C ALA A 289 -17.11 -58.00 -11.66
N ALA A 290 -16.31 -57.64 -12.65
CA ALA A 290 -15.88 -58.55 -13.71
C ALA A 290 -15.09 -59.75 -13.17
N TYR A 291 -14.17 -59.50 -12.21
CA TYR A 291 -13.40 -60.56 -11.56
C TYR A 291 -14.30 -61.53 -10.79
N LYS A 292 -15.26 -60.99 -9.99
CA LYS A 292 -16.25 -61.83 -9.26
C LYS A 292 -17.08 -62.66 -10.21
N THR A 293 -17.58 -62.08 -11.30
CA THR A 293 -18.40 -62.78 -12.27
C THR A 293 -17.61 -63.87 -13.02
N LYS A 294 -16.38 -63.59 -13.42
CA LYS A 294 -15.51 -64.53 -14.12
C LYS A 294 -15.12 -65.74 -13.29
N ASN A 295 -14.99 -65.57 -12.00
CA ASN A 295 -14.55 -66.64 -11.08
C ASN A 295 -15.72 -67.28 -10.28
N ASN A 296 -16.99 -66.98 -10.58
CA ASN A 296 -18.17 -67.43 -9.88
C ASN A 296 -18.12 -67.34 -8.35
N LEU A 297 -17.52 -66.23 -7.88
CA LEU A 297 -17.31 -65.98 -6.47
C LEU A 297 -18.57 -65.39 -5.86
N THR A 298 -19.53 -66.26 -5.51
CA THR A 298 -20.82 -65.88 -4.84
C THR A 298 -20.69 -65.89 -3.32
N ASP A 299 -19.75 -66.73 -2.80
CA ASP A 299 -19.51 -66.82 -1.36
C ASP A 299 -18.01 -66.99 -1.09
N LEU A 300 -17.41 -66.01 -0.42
CA LEU A 300 -15.99 -66.00 -0.07
C LEU A 300 -15.84 -66.52 1.36
N SER A 301 -15.16 -67.68 1.52
CA SER A 301 -14.70 -68.16 2.82
C SER A 301 -13.88 -67.09 3.52
N GLU A 302 -13.81 -67.11 4.86
CA GLU A 302 -13.10 -66.06 5.65
C GLU A 302 -11.64 -65.85 5.22
N GLU A 303 -10.96 -66.87 4.74
CA GLU A 303 -9.60 -66.80 4.23
C GLU A 303 -9.49 -65.97 2.93
N ALA A 304 -10.49 -66.09 2.05
CA ALA A 304 -10.54 -65.26 0.83
C ALA A 304 -10.90 -63.80 1.14
N LYS A 305 -11.67 -63.54 2.20
CA LYS A 305 -11.94 -62.18 2.70
C LYS A 305 -10.66 -61.55 3.20
N ILE A 306 -9.85 -62.25 3.98
CA ILE A 306 -8.54 -61.73 4.49
C ILE A 306 -7.58 -61.43 3.34
N PHE A 307 -7.51 -62.32 2.32
CA PHE A 307 -6.67 -62.12 1.14
C PHE A 307 -7.14 -60.94 0.28
N LEU A 308 -8.45 -60.77 0.12
CA LEU A 308 -9.03 -59.64 -0.60
C LEU A 308 -8.85 -58.32 0.16
N GLN A 309 -8.89 -58.36 1.49
CA GLN A 309 -8.66 -57.19 2.33
C GLN A 309 -7.21 -56.75 2.24
N ALA A 310 -6.26 -57.67 2.32
CA ALA A 310 -4.85 -57.40 2.16
C ALA A 310 -4.52 -56.83 0.76
N ASN A 311 -5.06 -57.42 -0.31
CA ASN A 311 -4.93 -56.88 -1.67
C ASN A 311 -5.62 -55.53 -1.87
N SER A 312 -6.74 -55.29 -1.20
CA SER A 312 -7.44 -53.99 -1.22
C SER A 312 -6.60 -52.90 -0.55
N ASP A 313 -5.91 -53.23 0.54
CA ASP A 313 -5.07 -52.28 1.27
C ASP A 313 -3.79 -51.98 0.48
N GLU A 314 -3.16 -52.95 -0.20
CA GLU A 314 -2.04 -52.71 -1.14
C GLU A 314 -2.47 -51.89 -2.35
N GLN A 315 -3.68 -52.13 -2.92
CA GLN A 315 -4.22 -51.36 -4.03
C GLN A 315 -4.57 -49.93 -3.64
N LYS A 316 -5.02 -49.69 -2.39
CA LYS A 316 -5.21 -48.35 -1.87
C LYS A 316 -3.88 -47.61 -1.77
N GLU A 317 -2.82 -48.28 -1.27
CA GLU A 317 -1.50 -47.69 -1.17
C GLU A 317 -0.94 -47.35 -2.55
N LEU A 318 -1.13 -48.23 -3.56
CA LEU A 318 -0.78 -47.96 -4.94
C LEU A 318 -1.60 -46.78 -5.50
N ALA A 319 -2.90 -46.71 -5.28
CA ALA A 319 -3.77 -45.62 -5.72
C ALA A 319 -3.37 -44.29 -5.04
N ASP A 320 -2.96 -44.33 -3.78
CA ASP A 320 -2.49 -43.17 -3.05
C ASP A 320 -1.16 -42.67 -3.66
N VAL A 321 -0.21 -43.58 -3.99
CA VAL A 321 1.06 -43.21 -4.64
C VAL A 321 0.82 -42.69 -6.05
N GLU A 322 -0.05 -43.33 -6.86
CA GLU A 322 -0.42 -42.80 -8.18
C GLU A 322 -1.08 -41.43 -8.09
N THR A 323 -1.92 -41.24 -7.06
CA THR A 323 -2.56 -39.98 -6.78
C THR A 323 -1.52 -38.90 -6.49
N GLN A 324 -0.52 -39.19 -5.65
CA GLN A 324 0.57 -38.27 -5.36
C GLN A 324 1.40 -37.96 -6.62
N LEU A 325 1.69 -38.97 -7.44
CA LEU A 325 2.42 -38.78 -8.70
C LEU A 325 1.65 -37.87 -9.67
N ASN A 326 0.36 -38.10 -9.84
CA ASN A 326 -0.49 -37.30 -10.71
C ASN A 326 -0.59 -35.84 -10.20
N LEU A 327 -0.58 -35.63 -8.88
CA LEU A 327 -0.54 -34.28 -8.29
C LEU A 327 0.78 -33.56 -8.58
N VAL A 328 1.89 -34.26 -8.49
CA VAL A 328 3.20 -33.70 -8.84
C VAL A 328 3.28 -33.33 -10.32
N ASN A 329 2.82 -34.23 -11.20
CA ASN A 329 2.76 -33.99 -12.64
C ASN A 329 1.86 -32.78 -12.98
N TYR A 330 0.70 -32.67 -12.30
CA TYR A 330 -0.19 -31.51 -12.47
C TYR A 330 0.50 -30.19 -12.09
N ILE A 331 1.28 -30.18 -11.01
CA ILE A 331 2.05 -28.97 -10.63
C ILE A 331 3.13 -28.68 -11.67
N GLU A 332 3.81 -29.69 -12.19
CA GLU A 332 4.81 -29.54 -13.23
C GLU A 332 4.19 -28.93 -14.51
N ASP A 333 3.06 -29.47 -14.95
CA ASP A 333 2.29 -28.95 -16.09
C ASP A 333 1.81 -27.51 -15.84
N PHE A 334 1.30 -27.25 -14.63
CA PHE A 334 0.83 -25.91 -14.24
C PHE A 334 1.96 -24.87 -14.26
N LEU A 335 3.15 -25.23 -13.79
CA LEU A 335 4.32 -24.35 -13.78
C LEU A 335 4.95 -24.18 -15.18
N THR A 336 4.77 -25.16 -16.06
CA THR A 336 5.32 -25.16 -17.42
C THR A 336 4.40 -24.47 -18.42
N ASP A 337 3.10 -24.35 -18.10
CA ASP A 337 2.12 -23.65 -18.94
C ASP A 337 2.35 -22.13 -18.86
N ASP A 338 2.82 -21.54 -19.95
CA ASP A 338 3.11 -20.09 -20.07
C ASP A 338 1.88 -19.22 -19.78
N THR A 339 0.66 -19.74 -19.95
CA THR A 339 -0.59 -19.00 -19.67
C THR A 339 -0.92 -18.94 -18.17
N LYS A 340 -0.43 -19.91 -17.40
CA LYS A 340 -0.67 -20.05 -15.96
C LYS A 340 0.55 -19.71 -15.09
N ARG A 341 1.69 -19.41 -15.71
CA ARG A 341 2.97 -19.17 -15.05
C ARG A 341 2.98 -18.08 -13.97
N PHE A 342 1.97 -17.23 -13.95
CA PHE A 342 1.77 -16.18 -12.95
C PHE A 342 0.46 -16.35 -12.17
N SER A 343 -0.07 -17.54 -12.13
CA SER A 343 -1.26 -17.86 -11.34
C SER A 343 -0.87 -18.53 -10.02
N LEU A 344 -1.66 -18.27 -8.98
CA LEU A 344 -1.46 -18.90 -7.67
C LEU A 344 -1.74 -20.38 -7.76
N ILE A 345 -0.83 -21.19 -7.27
CA ILE A 345 -1.04 -22.64 -7.12
C ILE A 345 -1.95 -22.84 -5.91
N PRO A 346 -3.05 -23.62 -6.06
CA PRO A 346 -3.89 -23.94 -4.91
C PRO A 346 -3.07 -24.64 -3.82
N ALA A 347 -3.05 -24.08 -2.62
CA ALA A 347 -2.19 -24.59 -1.54
C ALA A 347 -2.65 -25.93 -0.95
N ASN A 348 -3.91 -26.34 -1.22
CA ASN A 348 -4.48 -27.58 -0.69
C ASN A 348 -4.71 -28.62 -1.79
N ILE A 349 -3.62 -29.12 -2.36
CA ILE A 349 -3.67 -30.11 -3.43
C ILE A 349 -3.62 -31.55 -2.89
N GLY A 350 -3.58 -31.75 -1.57
CA GLY A 350 -3.52 -33.08 -0.99
C GLY A 350 -2.15 -33.75 -1.07
N ILE A 351 -1.09 -32.97 -1.31
CA ILE A 351 0.29 -33.47 -1.27
C ILE A 351 0.71 -33.67 0.17
N THR A 352 1.18 -34.88 0.47
CA THR A 352 1.63 -35.27 1.83
C THR A 352 3.09 -34.87 2.07
N ASP A 353 3.87 -34.54 1.03
CA ASP A 353 5.27 -34.10 1.16
C ASP A 353 5.36 -32.66 1.67
N ALA A 354 5.93 -32.53 2.88
CA ALA A 354 6.08 -31.26 3.57
C ALA A 354 7.03 -30.28 2.83
N SER A 355 8.02 -30.81 2.11
CA SER A 355 8.97 -30.01 1.36
C SER A 355 8.29 -29.36 0.16
N LEU A 356 7.51 -30.13 -0.58
CA LEU A 356 6.77 -29.66 -1.75
C LEU A 356 5.71 -28.64 -1.36
N THR A 357 5.01 -28.89 -0.25
CA THR A 357 4.02 -27.96 0.31
C THR A 357 4.67 -26.62 0.71
N SER A 358 5.88 -26.66 1.31
CA SER A 358 6.65 -25.47 1.64
C SER A 358 7.06 -24.68 0.41
N PHE A 359 7.55 -25.35 -0.65
CA PHE A 359 7.93 -24.71 -1.91
C PHE A 359 6.74 -24.04 -2.62
N ILE A 360 5.57 -24.68 -2.61
CA ILE A 360 4.33 -24.09 -3.14
C ILE A 360 3.96 -22.82 -2.36
N GLY A 361 4.08 -22.85 -1.03
CA GLY A 361 3.84 -21.71 -0.17
C GLY A 361 4.79 -20.55 -0.46
N GLU A 362 6.09 -20.83 -0.60
CA GLU A 362 7.10 -19.83 -0.97
C GLU A 362 6.84 -19.25 -2.38
N TYR A 363 6.56 -20.10 -3.36
CA TYR A 363 6.21 -19.65 -4.70
C TYR A 363 5.02 -18.71 -4.71
N ASN A 364 3.93 -19.08 -4.04
CA ASN A 364 2.73 -18.24 -3.94
C ASN A 364 3.02 -16.92 -3.24
N THR A 365 3.84 -16.93 -2.18
CA THR A 365 4.25 -15.72 -1.45
C THR A 365 5.06 -14.78 -2.34
N LEU A 366 6.04 -15.32 -3.08
CA LEU A 366 6.86 -14.54 -4.02
C LEU A 366 6.02 -13.97 -5.18
N LEU A 367 5.04 -14.73 -5.65
CA LEU A 367 4.13 -14.29 -6.70
C LEU A 367 3.25 -13.12 -6.23
N LEU A 368 2.69 -13.21 -5.01
CA LEU A 368 1.91 -12.14 -4.39
C LEU A 368 2.74 -10.87 -4.12
N GLN A 369 4.04 -11.02 -3.84
CA GLN A 369 4.94 -9.88 -3.68
C GLN A 369 5.27 -9.19 -5.01
N ARG A 370 5.16 -9.92 -6.12
CA ARG A 370 5.44 -9.41 -7.47
C ARG A 370 4.23 -8.75 -8.13
N MET A 371 3.01 -9.19 -7.80
CA MET A 371 1.74 -8.60 -8.26
C MET A 371 1.45 -7.27 -7.56
#